data_5747e32a95164595bbe0730dc5a78045
#
_entry.id   5747e32a95164595bbe0730dc5a78045
#
_cell.length_a   1.000
_cell.length_b   1.000
_cell.length_c   1.000
_cell.angle_alpha   90.00
_cell.angle_beta   90.00
_cell.angle_gamma   90.00
#
_symmetry.space_group_name_H-M   'P 1'
#
loop_
_entity.id
_entity.type
_entity.pdbx_description
1 polymer ?
#
loop_
_entity_poly.entity_id
_entity_poly.type
_entity_poly.pdbx_seq_one_letter_code
_entity_poly.pdbx_strand_id
1 'polypeptide(L)'
;MSSRFKLDLPSILAEKDDRGDPLVDIAVYCLMPSHVHIVLKQLVDGGIAKFMQKVFTAYTMYFNSRSARTGALFAGTYKAKHIDDDRYLKCVVPYVLLNSIELFQPKWKEGVRDFVAAKKQLSEYPFSGGASFAGGPTIATKITGPAIKDYYDRLPTLGQMLEDATEYHKEYSPEY
;
A
#
# COMPACT_ATOMS: atom_id res chain seq x y z
N MET A 1 2.50 28.55 18.84
CA MET A 1 2.89 28.30 17.44
C MET A 1 2.60 26.84 17.09
N SER A 2 1.43 26.50 16.67
CA SER A 2 1.11 25.14 16.20
C SER A 2 -0.26 25.09 15.51
N SER A 3 -0.43 25.76 14.38
CA SER A 3 -1.69 25.62 13.65
C SER A 3 -1.55 25.34 12.15
N ARG A 4 -0.35 24.97 11.68
CA ARG A 4 -0.09 24.85 10.22
C ARG A 4 -0.17 23.45 9.62
N PHE A 5 -0.46 22.40 10.39
CA PHE A 5 -0.53 21.03 9.86
C PHE A 5 -1.71 20.21 10.42
N LYS A 6 -2.88 20.82 10.56
CA LYS A 6 -4.10 20.01 10.52
C LYS A 6 -4.43 19.78 9.05
N LEU A 7 -3.76 18.82 8.44
CA LEU A 7 -4.17 18.29 7.16
C LEU A 7 -5.51 17.58 7.38
N ASP A 8 -6.60 18.28 7.04
CA ASP A 8 -7.91 17.66 6.96
C ASP A 8 -7.93 16.79 5.71
N LEU A 9 -7.84 15.47 5.90
CA LEU A 9 -7.80 14.52 4.80
C LEU A 9 -8.99 14.63 3.84
N PRO A 10 -10.23 14.88 4.29
CA PRO A 10 -11.35 15.17 3.42
C PRO A 10 -11.13 16.37 2.50
N SER A 11 -10.63 17.48 3.02
CA SER A 11 -10.32 18.68 2.21
C SER A 11 -9.23 18.40 1.18
N ILE A 12 -8.14 17.73 1.56
CA ILE A 12 -7.07 17.36 0.62
C ILE A 12 -7.58 16.45 -0.50
N LEU A 13 -8.49 15.53 -0.18
CA LEU A 13 -9.07 14.62 -1.18
C LEU A 13 -10.13 15.30 -2.05
N ALA A 14 -10.71 16.42 -1.59
CA ALA A 14 -11.66 17.23 -2.33
C ALA A 14 -10.99 18.22 -3.31
N GLU A 15 -9.77 18.68 -3.02
CA GLU A 15 -8.98 19.58 -3.87
C GLU A 15 -8.43 18.83 -5.09
N LYS A 16 -9.29 18.51 -6.04
CA LYS A 16 -8.90 17.83 -7.29
C LYS A 16 -8.21 18.74 -8.29
N ASP A 17 -8.46 20.04 -8.25
CA ASP A 17 -8.20 20.91 -9.38
C ASP A 17 -6.77 21.48 -9.47
N ASP A 18 -5.94 21.31 -8.42
CA ASP A 18 -4.57 21.90 -8.37
C ASP A 18 -3.43 20.86 -8.31
N ARG A 19 -3.70 19.60 -8.62
CA ARG A 19 -2.69 18.54 -8.48
C ARG A 19 -1.81 18.32 -9.70
N GLY A 20 -2.18 18.91 -10.83
CA GLY A 20 -1.53 18.63 -12.12
C GLY A 20 -1.75 17.19 -12.58
N ASP A 21 -1.05 16.79 -13.64
CA ASP A 21 -1.16 15.45 -14.19
C ASP A 21 -0.61 14.39 -13.23
N PRO A 22 -1.30 13.24 -13.09
CA PRO A 22 -0.86 12.16 -12.21
C PRO A 22 0.45 11.54 -12.72
N LEU A 23 1.40 11.36 -11.80
CA LEU A 23 2.69 10.72 -12.10
C LEU A 23 2.59 9.20 -12.19
N VAL A 24 1.74 8.65 -11.34
CA VAL A 24 1.52 7.20 -11.17
C VAL A 24 0.06 6.94 -10.85
N ASP A 25 -0.35 5.70 -11.12
CA ASP A 25 -1.57 5.13 -10.58
C ASP A 25 -1.21 4.15 -9.45
N ILE A 26 -1.83 4.29 -8.28
CA ILE A 26 -1.60 3.41 -7.14
C ILE A 26 -2.60 2.26 -7.24
N ALA A 27 -2.12 1.08 -7.60
CA ALA A 27 -2.97 -0.10 -7.70
C ALA A 27 -3.36 -0.61 -6.31
N VAL A 28 -2.38 -0.93 -5.48
CA VAL A 28 -2.58 -1.37 -4.09
C VAL A 28 -1.44 -0.90 -3.20
N TYR A 29 -1.70 -0.83 -1.89
CA TYR A 29 -0.69 -0.44 -0.90
C TYR A 29 -0.93 -1.10 0.46
N CYS A 30 0.13 -1.22 1.24
CA CYS A 30 0.12 -1.53 2.67
C CYS A 30 1.25 -0.77 3.37
N LEU A 31 0.88 0.10 4.30
CA LEU A 31 1.85 0.81 5.14
C LEU A 31 2.09 -0.02 6.40
N MET A 32 3.31 -0.52 6.54
CA MET A 32 3.75 -1.26 7.73
C MET A 32 4.50 -0.33 8.69
N PRO A 33 4.66 -0.67 9.97
CA PRO A 33 5.34 0.20 10.94
C PRO A 33 6.76 0.60 10.55
N SER A 34 7.50 -0.25 9.84
CA SER A 34 8.91 -0.04 9.47
C SER A 34 9.15 0.10 7.96
N HIS A 35 8.17 -0.23 7.13
CA HIS A 35 8.32 -0.22 5.68
C HIS A 35 6.97 -0.05 4.98
N VAL A 36 6.99 0.06 3.68
CA VAL A 36 5.79 0.20 2.85
C VAL A 36 5.88 -0.72 1.64
N HIS A 37 4.76 -1.36 1.31
CA HIS A 37 4.57 -2.06 0.06
C HIS A 37 3.57 -1.27 -0.78
N ILE A 38 3.93 -1.00 -2.04
CA ILE A 38 3.06 -0.29 -2.99
C ILE A 38 3.25 -0.93 -4.37
N VAL A 39 2.14 -1.21 -5.06
CA VAL A 39 2.13 -1.53 -6.48
C VAL A 39 1.71 -0.28 -7.24
N LEU A 40 2.56 0.16 -8.16
CA LEU A 40 2.40 1.39 -8.93
C LEU A 40 2.40 1.10 -10.42
N LYS A 41 1.49 1.74 -11.16
CA LYS A 41 1.56 1.85 -12.61
C LYS A 41 2.12 3.23 -12.96
N GLN A 42 3.22 3.26 -13.73
CA GLN A 42 3.79 4.51 -14.20
C GLN A 42 2.92 5.11 -15.29
N LEU A 43 2.60 6.40 -15.19
CA LEU A 43 1.77 7.12 -16.17
C LEU A 43 2.59 8.07 -17.05
N VAL A 44 3.73 8.54 -16.54
CA VAL A 44 4.64 9.43 -17.27
C VAL A 44 6.08 8.97 -17.05
N ASP A 45 6.96 9.30 -17.96
CA ASP A 45 8.39 8.94 -17.86
C ASP A 45 9.01 9.45 -16.55
N GLY A 46 9.71 8.55 -15.82
CA GLY A 46 10.28 8.84 -14.51
C GLY A 46 9.24 9.10 -13.40
N GLY A 47 7.96 8.87 -13.67
CA GLY A 47 6.85 9.16 -12.76
C GLY A 47 6.97 8.46 -11.42
N ILE A 48 7.38 7.18 -11.39
CA ILE A 48 7.58 6.43 -10.13
C ILE A 48 8.68 7.08 -9.29
N ALA A 49 9.84 7.38 -9.89
CA ALA A 49 10.95 7.98 -9.16
C ALA A 49 10.56 9.34 -8.54
N LYS A 50 9.89 10.19 -9.32
CA LYS A 50 9.41 11.50 -8.88
C LYS A 50 8.32 11.39 -7.80
N PHE A 51 7.41 10.43 -7.93
CA PHE A 51 6.39 10.15 -6.92
C PHE A 51 7.01 9.72 -5.59
N MET A 52 7.90 8.72 -5.62
CA MET A 52 8.55 8.20 -4.42
C MET A 52 9.40 9.28 -3.73
N GLN A 53 10.14 10.08 -4.49
CA GLN A 53 10.89 11.22 -3.96
C GLN A 53 9.96 12.21 -3.22
N LYS A 54 8.85 12.61 -3.85
CA LYS A 54 7.89 13.55 -3.25
C LYS A 54 7.28 12.98 -1.96
N VAL A 55 6.80 11.74 -2.00
CA VAL A 55 6.13 11.10 -0.85
C VAL A 55 7.09 10.94 0.32
N PHE A 56 8.28 10.40 0.08
CA PHE A 56 9.25 10.15 1.17
C PHE A 56 9.84 11.43 1.72
N THR A 57 10.06 12.46 0.89
CA THR A 57 10.48 13.77 1.37
C THR A 57 9.41 14.41 2.24
N ALA A 58 8.17 14.46 1.77
CA ALA A 58 7.05 15.03 2.53
C ALA A 58 6.83 14.30 3.86
N TYR A 59 6.86 12.96 3.84
CA TYR A 59 6.70 12.16 5.05
C TYR A 59 7.86 12.37 6.04
N THR A 60 9.10 12.43 5.56
CA THR A 60 10.27 12.70 6.40
C THR A 60 10.16 14.08 7.06
N MET A 61 9.78 15.10 6.32
CA MET A 61 9.59 16.45 6.86
C MET A 61 8.48 16.48 7.93
N TYR A 62 7.34 15.85 7.64
CA TYR A 62 6.24 15.73 8.60
C TYR A 62 6.67 15.01 9.88
N PHE A 63 7.30 13.85 9.74
CA PHE A 63 7.74 13.03 10.87
C PHE A 63 8.78 13.75 11.73
N ASN A 64 9.78 14.37 11.11
CA ASN A 64 10.83 15.13 11.81
C ASN A 64 10.24 16.32 12.56
N SER A 65 9.33 17.08 11.91
CA SER A 65 8.65 18.20 12.57
C SER A 65 7.81 17.75 13.77
N ARG A 66 7.07 16.64 13.61
CA ARG A 66 6.20 16.11 14.67
C ARG A 66 7.01 15.53 15.85
N SER A 67 8.14 14.92 15.59
CA SER A 67 8.96 14.20 16.57
C SER A 67 10.15 15.03 17.09
N ALA A 68 10.22 16.31 16.75
CA ALA A 68 11.32 17.23 17.10
C ALA A 68 12.72 16.65 16.77
N ARG A 69 12.85 15.98 15.60
CA ARG A 69 14.10 15.38 15.13
C ARG A 69 14.54 15.97 13.80
N THR A 70 15.78 15.70 13.40
CA THR A 70 16.36 16.10 12.12
C THR A 70 17.03 14.91 11.43
N GLY A 71 17.39 15.07 10.16
CA GLY A 71 18.11 14.07 9.38
C GLY A 71 17.21 13.06 8.66
N ALA A 72 17.86 12.07 8.06
CA ALA A 72 17.17 11.04 7.27
C ALA A 72 16.26 10.17 8.14
N LEU A 73 15.08 9.82 7.60
CA LEU A 73 14.16 8.88 8.23
C LEU A 73 14.32 7.48 7.66
N PHE A 74 14.54 7.37 6.37
CA PHE A 74 14.71 6.11 5.67
C PHE A 74 16.19 5.76 5.56
N ALA A 75 16.51 4.47 5.67
CA ALA A 75 17.89 3.96 5.63
C ALA A 75 18.54 4.07 4.23
N GLY A 76 17.74 4.28 3.17
CA GLY A 76 18.23 4.40 1.80
C GLY A 76 17.12 4.69 0.80
N THR A 77 17.40 4.46 -0.47
CA THR A 77 16.43 4.58 -1.55
C THR A 77 15.43 3.42 -1.52
N TYR A 78 14.25 3.62 -2.11
CA TYR A 78 13.28 2.55 -2.26
C TYR A 78 13.82 1.43 -3.16
N LYS A 79 13.40 0.21 -2.89
CA LYS A 79 13.66 -0.94 -3.76
C LYS A 79 12.43 -1.15 -4.64
N ALA A 80 12.63 -1.49 -5.89
CA ALA A 80 11.56 -1.77 -6.85
C ALA A 80 11.84 -3.04 -7.64
N LYS A 81 10.79 -3.78 -7.95
CA LYS A 81 10.81 -4.90 -8.87
C LYS A 81 9.78 -4.62 -9.97
N HIS A 82 10.18 -4.81 -11.20
CA HIS A 82 9.28 -4.69 -12.34
C HIS A 82 8.31 -5.87 -12.37
N ILE A 83 7.05 -5.57 -12.68
CA ILE A 83 5.99 -6.57 -12.87
C ILE A 83 5.75 -6.62 -14.38
N ASP A 84 6.18 -7.68 -15.02
CA ASP A 84 6.19 -7.88 -16.47
C ASP A 84 5.31 -9.06 -16.92
N ASP A 85 4.70 -9.77 -15.97
CA ASP A 85 3.77 -10.85 -16.27
C ASP A 85 2.53 -10.86 -15.35
N ASP A 86 1.43 -11.37 -15.89
CA ASP A 86 0.13 -11.40 -15.22
C ASP A 86 0.10 -12.36 -14.03
N ARG A 87 0.87 -13.46 -14.07
CA ARG A 87 0.93 -14.41 -12.97
C ARG A 87 1.57 -13.76 -11.75
N TYR A 88 2.68 -13.04 -11.97
CA TYR A 88 3.35 -12.30 -10.90
C TYR A 88 2.44 -11.21 -10.33
N LEU A 89 1.74 -10.45 -11.21
CA LEU A 89 0.78 -9.44 -10.76
C LEU A 89 -0.35 -10.04 -9.93
N LYS A 90 -0.91 -11.17 -10.37
CA LYS A 90 -1.98 -11.89 -9.66
C LYS A 90 -1.57 -12.29 -8.23
N CYS A 91 -0.33 -12.66 -8.02
CA CYS A 91 0.16 -13.09 -6.71
C CYS A 91 0.62 -11.91 -5.83
N VAL A 92 1.27 -10.88 -6.42
CA VAL A 92 1.81 -9.74 -5.63
C VAL A 92 0.73 -8.82 -5.10
N VAL A 93 -0.37 -8.65 -5.83
CA VAL A 93 -1.49 -7.79 -5.39
C VAL A 93 -2.11 -8.30 -4.09
N PRO A 94 -2.56 -9.57 -3.97
CA PRO A 94 -3.01 -10.14 -2.71
C PRO A 94 -1.94 -10.08 -1.61
N TYR A 95 -0.69 -10.39 -1.93
CA TYR A 95 0.42 -10.31 -0.98
C TYR A 95 0.52 -8.92 -0.34
N VAL A 96 0.47 -7.86 -1.14
CA VAL A 96 0.52 -6.48 -0.62
C VAL A 96 -0.71 -6.14 0.20
N LEU A 97 -1.91 -6.47 -0.28
CA LEU A 97 -3.16 -6.18 0.43
C LEU A 97 -3.25 -6.86 1.80
N LEU A 98 -2.76 -8.08 1.90
CA LEU A 98 -2.85 -8.92 3.10
C LEU A 98 -1.66 -8.78 4.03
N ASN A 99 -0.61 -8.03 3.64
CA ASN A 99 0.63 -8.00 4.42
C ASN A 99 0.45 -7.48 5.85
N SER A 100 -0.59 -6.67 6.13
CA SER A 100 -0.92 -6.21 7.48
C SER A 100 -1.30 -7.36 8.45
N ILE A 101 -1.67 -8.54 7.93
CA ILE A 101 -1.95 -9.72 8.77
C ILE A 101 -0.70 -10.12 9.58
N GLU A 102 0.51 -9.86 9.07
CA GLU A 102 1.77 -10.12 9.76
C GLU A 102 1.86 -9.46 11.15
N LEU A 103 1.21 -8.33 11.34
CA LEU A 103 1.20 -7.61 12.62
C LEU A 103 0.47 -8.38 13.73
N PHE A 104 -0.40 -9.31 13.37
CA PHE A 104 -1.29 -10.01 14.28
C PHE A 104 -1.08 -11.53 14.25
N GLN A 105 -0.75 -12.06 13.08
CA GLN A 105 -0.44 -13.47 12.87
C GLN A 105 0.91 -13.60 12.17
N PRO A 106 2.03 -13.55 12.90
CA PRO A 106 3.36 -13.79 12.35
C PRO A 106 3.38 -15.13 11.61
N LYS A 107 4.05 -15.19 10.45
CA LYS A 107 4.10 -16.37 9.58
C LYS A 107 2.79 -16.70 8.85
N TRP A 108 1.84 -15.76 8.74
CA TRP A 108 0.60 -15.96 7.97
C TRP A 108 0.86 -16.45 6.54
N LYS A 109 2.03 -16.15 5.98
CA LYS A 109 2.48 -16.57 4.65
C LYS A 109 2.70 -18.08 4.53
N GLU A 110 2.90 -18.77 5.65
CA GLU A 110 2.95 -20.23 5.74
C GLU A 110 1.55 -20.86 5.92
N GLY A 111 0.54 -20.02 6.15
CA GLY A 111 -0.86 -20.35 6.36
C GLY A 111 -1.49 -19.53 7.47
N VAL A 112 -2.72 -19.09 7.26
CA VAL A 112 -3.48 -18.33 8.25
C VAL A 112 -4.10 -19.30 9.27
N ARG A 113 -3.80 -19.11 10.54
CA ARG A 113 -4.26 -19.99 11.64
C ARG A 113 -5.72 -19.73 12.02
N ASP A 114 -6.09 -18.47 12.05
CA ASP A 114 -7.43 -18.00 12.39
C ASP A 114 -7.93 -17.03 11.30
N PHE A 115 -8.78 -17.56 10.42
CA PHE A 115 -9.33 -16.83 9.29
C PHE A 115 -10.29 -15.71 9.73
N VAL A 116 -11.08 -15.95 10.79
CA VAL A 116 -12.06 -15.00 11.30
C VAL A 116 -11.33 -13.81 11.92
N ALA A 117 -10.32 -14.08 12.76
CA ALA A 117 -9.48 -13.03 13.34
C ALA A 117 -8.71 -12.26 12.25
N ALA A 118 -8.13 -12.94 11.26
CA ALA A 118 -7.43 -12.29 10.16
C ALA A 118 -8.33 -11.34 9.37
N LYS A 119 -9.56 -11.77 9.04
CA LYS A 119 -10.55 -10.93 8.37
C LYS A 119 -10.91 -9.69 9.18
N LYS A 120 -11.17 -9.87 10.48
CA LYS A 120 -11.47 -8.76 11.39
C LYS A 120 -10.31 -7.76 11.45
N GLN A 121 -9.10 -8.24 11.72
CA GLN A 121 -7.90 -7.42 11.82
C GLN A 121 -7.61 -6.67 10.52
N LEU A 122 -7.77 -7.33 9.37
CA LEU A 122 -7.62 -6.70 8.06
C LEU A 122 -8.63 -5.55 7.87
N SER A 123 -9.89 -5.76 8.26
CA SER A 123 -10.93 -4.72 8.15
C SER A 123 -10.70 -3.52 9.07
N GLU A 124 -10.04 -3.73 10.20
CA GLU A 124 -9.75 -2.70 11.20
C GLU A 124 -8.43 -1.97 10.93
N TYR A 125 -7.57 -2.46 10.00
CA TYR A 125 -6.28 -1.84 9.72
C TYR A 125 -6.40 -0.72 8.67
N PRO A 126 -6.37 0.56 9.07
CA PRO A 126 -6.71 1.67 8.17
C PRO A 126 -5.59 2.04 7.18
N PHE A 127 -4.39 1.47 7.34
CA PHE A 127 -3.21 1.81 6.57
C PHE A 127 -2.92 0.84 5.42
N SER A 128 -3.93 0.06 5.00
CA SER A 128 -3.84 -0.87 3.88
C SER A 128 -5.07 -0.76 2.98
N GLY A 129 -4.87 -0.96 1.69
CA GLY A 129 -5.95 -1.20 0.73
C GLY A 129 -6.78 -2.44 1.06
N GLY A 130 -6.21 -3.42 1.77
CA GLY A 130 -6.84 -4.66 2.18
C GLY A 130 -8.09 -4.48 3.07
N ALA A 131 -8.16 -3.40 3.84
CA ALA A 131 -9.33 -3.09 4.67
C ALA A 131 -10.63 -3.03 3.85
N SER A 132 -10.60 -2.46 2.64
CA SER A 132 -11.78 -2.35 1.77
C SER A 132 -12.31 -3.70 1.31
N PHE A 133 -11.46 -4.71 1.15
CA PHE A 133 -11.83 -6.07 0.77
C PHE A 133 -12.43 -6.88 1.94
N ALA A 134 -12.07 -6.51 3.15
CA ALA A 134 -12.58 -7.16 4.36
C ALA A 134 -13.84 -6.51 4.94
N GLY A 135 -14.38 -5.48 4.26
CA GLY A 135 -15.56 -4.73 4.72
C GLY A 135 -15.24 -3.57 5.67
N GLY A 136 -13.98 -3.13 5.71
CA GLY A 136 -13.52 -1.97 6.47
C GLY A 136 -13.80 -0.63 5.74
N PRO A 137 -13.33 0.49 6.32
CA PRO A 137 -13.58 1.82 5.80
C PRO A 137 -12.93 2.04 4.42
N THR A 138 -13.64 2.75 3.54
CA THR A 138 -13.32 2.90 2.12
C THR A 138 -12.32 4.01 1.77
N ILE A 139 -11.48 4.45 2.72
CA ILE A 139 -10.46 5.48 2.44
C ILE A 139 -9.48 5.01 1.34
N ALA A 140 -9.22 3.72 1.29
CA ALA A 140 -8.38 3.10 0.27
C ALA A 140 -8.89 3.36 -1.16
N THR A 141 -10.21 3.36 -1.37
CA THR A 141 -10.82 3.60 -2.69
C THR A 141 -10.61 5.01 -3.22
N LYS A 142 -10.22 5.96 -2.34
CA LYS A 142 -9.89 7.33 -2.72
C LYS A 142 -8.41 7.51 -3.07
N ILE A 143 -7.57 6.59 -2.62
CA ILE A 143 -6.11 6.60 -2.84
C ILE A 143 -5.75 5.76 -4.05
N THR A 144 -6.42 4.60 -4.22
CA THR A 144 -6.18 3.70 -5.35
C THR A 144 -6.85 4.23 -6.60
N GLY A 145 -6.11 4.18 -7.71
CA GLY A 145 -6.60 4.55 -9.03
C GLY A 145 -7.29 3.39 -9.76
N PRO A 146 -7.57 3.57 -11.06
CA PRO A 146 -8.29 2.59 -11.86
C PRO A 146 -7.50 1.32 -12.18
N ALA A 147 -6.16 1.33 -12.14
CA ALA A 147 -5.32 0.21 -12.59
C ALA A 147 -5.72 -1.14 -12.01
N ILE A 148 -6.11 -1.18 -10.73
CA ILE A 148 -6.55 -2.43 -10.10
C ILE A 148 -7.90 -2.91 -10.64
N LYS A 149 -8.80 -1.99 -11.01
CA LYS A 149 -10.12 -2.31 -11.55
C LYS A 149 -10.03 -2.78 -13.01
N ASP A 150 -9.07 -2.23 -13.75
CA ASP A 150 -8.81 -2.62 -15.14
C ASP A 150 -8.26 -4.05 -15.21
N TYR A 151 -7.55 -4.49 -14.15
CA TYR A 151 -6.98 -5.83 -14.09
C TYR A 151 -7.95 -6.90 -13.56
N TYR A 152 -8.79 -6.55 -12.59
CA TYR A 152 -9.76 -7.47 -12.01
C TYR A 152 -11.18 -7.14 -12.43
N ASP A 153 -11.77 -7.92 -13.33
CA ASP A 153 -13.21 -7.86 -13.64
C ASP A 153 -14.07 -8.13 -12.42
N ARG A 154 -13.59 -9.01 -11.55
CA ARG A 154 -14.18 -9.34 -10.27
C ARG A 154 -13.10 -9.54 -9.22
N LEU A 155 -13.21 -8.79 -8.13
CA LEU A 155 -12.26 -8.92 -7.02
C LEU A 155 -12.30 -10.32 -6.42
N PRO A 156 -11.12 -10.96 -6.19
CA PRO A 156 -11.06 -12.29 -5.59
C PRO A 156 -11.59 -12.29 -4.16
N THR A 157 -12.06 -13.43 -3.72
CA THR A 157 -12.44 -13.62 -2.31
C THR A 157 -11.22 -13.58 -1.41
N LEU A 158 -11.40 -13.30 -0.10
CA LEU A 158 -10.29 -13.32 0.86
C LEU A 158 -9.56 -14.69 0.87
N GLY A 159 -10.30 -15.80 0.71
CA GLY A 159 -9.69 -17.14 0.62
C GLY A 159 -8.75 -17.26 -0.58
N GLN A 160 -9.21 -16.88 -1.77
CA GLN A 160 -8.38 -16.87 -2.99
C GLN A 160 -7.16 -15.96 -2.84
N MET A 161 -7.34 -14.76 -2.27
CA MET A 161 -6.21 -13.85 -2.02
C MET A 161 -5.17 -14.46 -1.08
N LEU A 162 -5.58 -15.22 -0.06
CA LEU A 162 -4.65 -15.90 0.85
C LEU A 162 -3.88 -17.03 0.15
N GLU A 163 -4.54 -17.78 -0.73
CA GLU A 163 -3.89 -18.81 -1.56
C GLU A 163 -2.86 -18.18 -2.49
N ASP A 164 -3.25 -17.15 -3.26
CA ASP A 164 -2.38 -16.43 -4.20
C ASP A 164 -1.18 -15.78 -3.47
N ALA A 165 -1.39 -15.18 -2.29
CA ALA A 165 -0.33 -14.58 -1.49
C ALA A 165 0.64 -15.63 -0.90
N THR A 166 0.14 -16.80 -0.55
CA THR A 166 0.97 -17.92 -0.09
C THR A 166 1.82 -18.49 -1.23
N GLU A 167 1.26 -18.60 -2.43
CA GLU A 167 1.98 -18.97 -3.65
C GLU A 167 3.10 -17.98 -3.95
N TYR A 168 2.78 -16.68 -3.90
CA TYR A 168 3.76 -15.60 -4.06
C TYR A 168 4.95 -15.77 -3.09
N HIS A 169 4.66 -16.02 -1.83
CA HIS A 169 5.72 -16.19 -0.83
C HIS A 169 6.61 -17.40 -1.12
N LYS A 170 6.07 -18.48 -1.62
CA LYS A 170 6.85 -19.67 -1.98
C LYS A 170 7.73 -19.48 -3.21
N GLU A 171 7.21 -18.79 -4.23
CA GLU A 171 7.90 -18.68 -5.52
C GLU A 171 8.77 -17.41 -5.63
N TYR A 172 8.34 -16.32 -5.03
CA TYR A 172 8.93 -15.00 -5.23
C TYR A 172 9.41 -14.37 -3.92
N SER A 173 9.47 -15.14 -2.81
CA SER A 173 9.92 -14.59 -1.52
C SER A 173 11.18 -13.76 -1.72
N PRO A 174 11.14 -12.44 -1.53
CA PRO A 174 12.34 -11.65 -1.68
C PRO A 174 13.28 -12.03 -0.54
N GLU A 175 14.46 -12.47 -0.86
CA GLU A 175 15.60 -12.42 0.04
C GLU A 175 15.91 -10.92 0.25
N TYR A 176 15.33 -10.32 1.30
CA TYR A 176 15.62 -8.96 1.73
C TYR A 176 16.53 -8.97 2.95
#